data_646c3f638665677fa23623474592622d
#
_entry.id   646c3f638665677fa23623474592622d
#
_cell.length_a   1.000
_cell.length_b   1.000
_cell.length_c   1.000
_cell.angle_alpha   90.00
_cell.angle_beta   90.00
_cell.angle_gamma   90.00
#
_symmetry.space_group_name_H-M   'P 1'
#
loop_
_entity.id
_entity.type
_entity.pdbx_description
1 polymer ?
#
loop_
_entity_poly.entity_id
_entity_poly.type
_entity_poly.pdbx_seq_one_letter_code
_entity_poly.pdbx_strand_id
1 'polypeptide(L)'
;MKRINIIAAILVLAGCRSSVKNNYDTWTEYLGGPDRNHYSTLSQIDTNNVHQLKIAWSYDALDSGQMEMSPIMVNGVVYGVTAALKAFALDATTGKELWLYIDSGSAPNTSRGVAYWEEGNDKRIFYTVRDNLVALNAIDGKLIPTFGDKGRVNLHIGLPDIAKDKMVKSTTPGTVYKNLIIMPISLKETPDTPPGYIMAFDTRTGKLVWTFHTIPLPGEKGYETWPKEAYKNTNVGAANNWTGIALDEKTGVIFIPTGSAAPDFYGTNRKGANLFANCLLALNANDGSYKWHFQMIHHDLWDRDLSAPPNLITVTKNGKRVDAVAQITKQGYTYVFDRNTGQSLFPINEVAVPPSLLTGEEAWLSQPVPSLPKPFARLAYQLTENDISPYTAKKD
;
A
#
# COMPACT_ATOMS: atom_id res chain seq x y z
N MET A 1 -55.51 52.41 9.10
CA MET A 1 -54.11 52.01 8.87
C MET A 1 -53.89 50.66 9.55
N LYS A 2 -53.90 49.57 8.79
CA LYS A 2 -53.65 48.19 9.30
C LYS A 2 -52.16 47.91 9.18
N ARG A 3 -51.51 47.58 10.28
CA ARG A 3 -50.10 47.13 10.30
C ARG A 3 -50.07 45.63 9.99
N ILE A 4 -49.39 45.26 8.93
CA ILE A 4 -49.07 43.90 8.56
C ILE A 4 -47.78 43.52 9.23
N ASN A 5 -47.80 42.54 10.15
CA ASN A 5 -46.61 41.95 10.72
C ASN A 5 -46.15 40.81 9.82
N ILE A 6 -45.00 40.93 9.18
CA ILE A 6 -44.33 39.86 8.43
C ILE A 6 -43.44 39.09 9.42
N ILE A 7 -43.84 37.85 9.70
CA ILE A 7 -43.04 36.88 10.43
C ILE A 7 -42.11 36.20 9.43
N ALA A 8 -40.84 36.46 9.47
CA ALA A 8 -39.82 35.75 8.69
C ALA A 8 -39.50 34.43 9.40
N ALA A 9 -39.94 33.31 8.79
CA ALA A 9 -39.57 31.99 9.24
C ALA A 9 -38.12 31.65 8.74
N ILE A 10 -37.17 31.61 9.66
CA ILE A 10 -35.81 31.13 9.36
C ILE A 10 -35.85 29.59 9.34
N LEU A 11 -35.79 29.00 8.15
CA LEU A 11 -35.54 27.57 7.98
C LEU A 11 -34.06 27.28 8.31
N VAL A 12 -33.82 26.70 9.47
CA VAL A 12 -32.53 26.09 9.80
C VAL A 12 -32.45 24.75 9.09
N LEU A 13 -31.76 24.69 7.96
CA LEU A 13 -31.35 23.44 7.32
C LEU A 13 -30.30 22.76 8.22
N ALA A 14 -30.74 21.87 9.11
CA ALA A 14 -29.88 20.93 9.78
C ALA A 14 -29.35 19.94 8.74
N GLY A 15 -28.19 20.22 8.17
CA GLY A 15 -27.46 19.26 7.34
C GLY A 15 -27.07 18.07 8.21
N CYS A 16 -27.77 16.96 8.07
CA CYS A 16 -27.33 15.67 8.58
C CYS A 16 -25.99 15.35 7.92
N ARG A 17 -24.87 15.65 8.58
CA ARG A 17 -23.60 15.01 8.29
C ARG A 17 -23.73 13.55 8.70
N SER A 18 -24.05 12.66 7.75
CA SER A 18 -23.85 11.23 7.93
C SER A 18 -22.37 11.01 8.23
N SER A 19 -22.03 10.71 9.47
CA SER A 19 -20.74 10.14 9.79
C SER A 19 -20.68 8.81 9.05
N VAL A 20 -19.78 8.67 8.08
CA VAL A 20 -19.43 7.37 7.52
C VAL A 20 -18.92 6.54 8.71
N LYS A 21 -19.77 5.63 9.18
CA LYS A 21 -19.42 4.69 10.23
C LYS A 21 -18.68 3.58 9.50
N ASN A 22 -17.38 3.43 9.71
CA ASN A 22 -16.66 2.27 9.23
C ASN A 22 -17.38 1.03 9.75
N ASN A 23 -17.93 0.24 8.83
CA ASN A 23 -18.69 -0.95 9.16
C ASN A 23 -17.71 -2.13 9.16
N TYR A 24 -17.10 -2.40 10.32
CA TYR A 24 -16.13 -3.49 10.48
C TYR A 24 -16.77 -4.90 10.53
N ASP A 25 -18.00 -5.06 10.05
CA ASP A 25 -18.66 -6.35 9.85
C ASP A 25 -18.47 -6.92 8.42
N THR A 26 -17.73 -6.20 7.58
CA THR A 26 -17.39 -6.58 6.20
C THR A 26 -15.89 -6.81 6.04
N TRP A 27 -15.49 -7.45 4.93
CA TRP A 27 -14.09 -7.68 4.56
C TRP A 27 -13.91 -7.43 3.06
N THR A 28 -14.30 -6.22 2.63
CA THR A 28 -14.45 -5.88 1.21
C THR A 28 -13.16 -5.43 0.53
N GLU A 29 -12.11 -5.22 1.30
CA GLU A 29 -10.82 -4.79 0.79
C GLU A 29 -9.66 -5.63 1.35
N TYR A 30 -8.53 -5.54 0.70
CA TYR A 30 -7.28 -6.11 1.16
C TYR A 30 -7.01 -5.70 2.62
N LEU A 31 -6.77 -6.70 3.49
CA LEU A 31 -6.56 -6.52 4.93
C LEU A 31 -7.79 -5.98 5.71
N GLY A 32 -9.00 -6.19 5.18
CA GLY A 32 -10.27 -5.94 5.85
C GLY A 32 -11.00 -4.69 5.37
N GLY A 33 -10.35 -3.55 5.41
CA GLY A 33 -10.92 -2.26 5.05
C GLY A 33 -9.86 -1.25 4.60
N PRO A 34 -10.27 -0.03 4.23
CA PRO A 34 -9.36 1.01 3.74
C PRO A 34 -8.31 1.45 4.77
N ASP A 35 -8.57 1.28 6.05
CA ASP A 35 -7.67 1.61 7.17
C ASP A 35 -6.61 0.54 7.48
N ARG A 36 -6.67 -0.62 6.82
CA ARG A 36 -5.71 -1.74 6.90
C ARG A 36 -5.49 -2.29 8.32
N ASN A 37 -6.47 -2.18 9.19
CA ASN A 37 -6.30 -2.52 10.61
C ASN A 37 -6.58 -3.99 10.97
N HIS A 38 -6.99 -4.84 10.01
CA HIS A 38 -7.32 -6.27 10.19
C HIS A 38 -8.38 -6.50 11.27
N TYR A 39 -9.26 -5.56 11.50
CA TYR A 39 -10.24 -5.62 12.56
C TYR A 39 -11.63 -5.92 12.02
N SER A 40 -12.38 -6.76 12.75
CA SER A 40 -13.79 -7.01 12.52
C SER A 40 -14.58 -6.81 13.82
N THR A 41 -15.79 -6.26 13.72
CA THR A 41 -16.75 -6.14 14.82
C THR A 41 -17.58 -7.41 15.01
N LEU A 42 -17.43 -8.40 14.13
CA LEU A 42 -18.09 -9.70 14.28
C LEU A 42 -17.61 -10.40 15.55
N SER A 43 -18.54 -10.89 16.35
CA SER A 43 -18.29 -11.45 17.70
C SER A 43 -18.75 -12.91 17.85
N GLN A 44 -19.08 -13.59 16.74
CA GLN A 44 -19.48 -15.00 16.78
C GLN A 44 -18.31 -15.93 17.14
N ILE A 45 -17.09 -15.49 16.87
CA ILE A 45 -15.86 -16.21 17.21
C ILE A 45 -15.11 -15.37 18.25
N ASP A 46 -14.80 -15.98 19.39
CA ASP A 46 -14.07 -15.35 20.49
C ASP A 46 -13.07 -16.34 21.14
N THR A 47 -12.41 -15.93 22.21
CA THR A 47 -11.45 -16.76 22.94
C THR A 47 -12.06 -18.01 23.58
N ASN A 48 -13.39 -18.07 23.77
CA ASN A 48 -14.08 -19.19 24.38
C ASN A 48 -14.43 -20.28 23.38
N ASN A 49 -14.55 -19.93 22.08
CA ASN A 49 -15.03 -20.87 21.07
C ASN A 49 -14.07 -21.04 19.86
N VAL A 50 -13.03 -20.24 19.73
CA VAL A 50 -12.08 -20.34 18.62
C VAL A 50 -11.46 -21.73 18.45
N HIS A 51 -11.26 -22.46 19.57
CA HIS A 51 -10.74 -23.83 19.57
C HIS A 51 -11.75 -24.87 19.04
N GLN A 52 -13.01 -24.52 18.87
CA GLN A 52 -14.08 -25.38 18.35
C GLN A 52 -14.30 -25.21 16.85
N LEU A 53 -13.56 -24.31 16.20
CA LEU A 53 -13.67 -24.09 14.75
C LEU A 53 -13.38 -25.38 13.99
N LYS A 54 -14.20 -25.63 12.97
CA LYS A 54 -14.04 -26.73 12.01
C LYS A 54 -13.99 -26.18 10.61
N ILE A 55 -13.30 -26.87 9.71
CA ILE A 55 -13.30 -26.56 8.27
C ILE A 55 -14.74 -26.73 7.76
N ALA A 56 -15.35 -25.64 7.26
CA ALA A 56 -16.68 -25.67 6.66
C ALA A 56 -16.62 -26.20 5.21
N TRP A 57 -15.62 -25.76 4.47
CA TRP A 57 -15.35 -26.20 3.10
C TRP A 57 -13.88 -25.92 2.74
N SER A 58 -13.42 -26.54 1.66
CA SER A 58 -12.12 -26.28 1.04
C SER A 58 -12.29 -26.14 -0.47
N TYR A 59 -11.47 -25.30 -1.08
CA TYR A 59 -11.41 -25.10 -2.53
C TYR A 59 -10.04 -25.52 -3.04
N ASP A 60 -10.01 -26.45 -3.99
CA ASP A 60 -8.78 -26.88 -4.66
C ASP A 60 -8.58 -26.06 -5.95
N ALA A 61 -7.56 -25.23 -5.96
CA ALA A 61 -7.23 -24.37 -7.10
C ALA A 61 -6.59 -25.12 -8.28
N LEU A 62 -6.26 -26.41 -8.12
CA LEU A 62 -5.59 -27.26 -9.11
C LEU A 62 -4.31 -26.62 -9.68
N ASP A 63 -3.59 -25.88 -8.85
CA ASP A 63 -2.25 -25.35 -9.16
C ASP A 63 -1.38 -25.34 -7.89
N SER A 64 -0.10 -25.03 -8.06
CA SER A 64 0.85 -24.99 -6.95
C SER A 64 1.80 -23.82 -7.07
N GLY A 65 2.31 -23.35 -5.94
CA GLY A 65 3.23 -22.24 -5.85
C GLY A 65 3.13 -21.52 -4.50
N GLN A 66 3.82 -20.42 -4.38
CA GLN A 66 3.74 -19.59 -3.20
C GLN A 66 2.38 -18.86 -3.16
N MET A 67 1.65 -19.03 -2.07
CA MET A 67 0.35 -18.41 -1.85
C MET A 67 0.49 -17.32 -0.78
N GLU A 68 0.32 -16.05 -1.16
CA GLU A 68 0.32 -14.91 -0.22
C GLU A 68 -1.03 -14.18 -0.20
N MET A 69 -2.03 -14.74 -0.84
CA MET A 69 -3.32 -14.12 -1.08
C MET A 69 -4.12 -13.94 0.22
N SER A 70 -4.62 -12.71 0.43
CA SER A 70 -5.67 -12.38 1.40
C SER A 70 -6.97 -12.20 0.63
N PRO A 71 -7.97 -13.09 0.78
CA PRO A 71 -9.23 -12.98 0.07
C PRO A 71 -10.03 -11.79 0.57
N ILE A 72 -10.91 -11.29 -0.29
CA ILE A 72 -11.95 -10.34 0.11
C ILE A 72 -13.32 -11.01 0.02
N MET A 73 -14.28 -10.51 0.80
CA MET A 73 -15.64 -11.01 0.80
C MET A 73 -16.62 -9.85 0.61
N VAL A 74 -17.40 -9.91 -0.47
CA VAL A 74 -18.39 -8.89 -0.84
C VAL A 74 -19.71 -9.57 -1.12
N ASN A 75 -20.75 -9.19 -0.37
CA ASN A 75 -22.13 -9.67 -0.57
C ASN A 75 -22.26 -11.21 -0.65
N GLY A 76 -21.53 -11.94 0.22
CA GLY A 76 -21.56 -13.40 0.27
C GLY A 76 -20.72 -14.12 -0.79
N VAL A 77 -19.89 -13.39 -1.54
CA VAL A 77 -18.96 -13.94 -2.52
C VAL A 77 -17.53 -13.69 -2.05
N VAL A 78 -16.71 -14.74 -2.02
CA VAL A 78 -15.27 -14.68 -1.76
C VAL A 78 -14.55 -14.53 -3.08
N TYR A 79 -13.72 -13.49 -3.20
CA TYR A 79 -12.86 -13.25 -4.36
C TYR A 79 -11.40 -13.40 -4.00
N GLY A 80 -10.61 -13.97 -4.90
CA GLY A 80 -9.18 -14.12 -4.71
C GLY A 80 -8.45 -14.51 -5.99
N VAL A 81 -7.17 -14.82 -5.83
CA VAL A 81 -6.29 -15.34 -6.90
C VAL A 81 -5.55 -16.56 -6.40
N THR A 82 -5.34 -17.53 -7.28
CA THR A 82 -4.56 -18.74 -6.98
C THR A 82 -3.05 -18.47 -7.08
N ALA A 83 -2.24 -19.46 -6.70
CA ALA A 83 -0.78 -19.38 -6.83
C ALA A 83 -0.30 -19.17 -8.28
N ALA A 84 -1.08 -19.61 -9.28
CA ALA A 84 -0.80 -19.38 -10.70
C ALA A 84 -1.48 -18.15 -11.27
N LEU A 85 -1.95 -17.21 -10.44
CA LEU A 85 -2.63 -15.96 -10.84
C LEU A 85 -3.93 -16.20 -11.63
N LYS A 86 -4.69 -17.25 -11.31
CA LYS A 86 -6.06 -17.41 -11.78
C LYS A 86 -6.99 -16.68 -10.80
N ALA A 87 -7.82 -15.75 -11.29
CA ALA A 87 -8.80 -15.09 -10.43
C ALA A 87 -10.06 -15.95 -10.27
N PHE A 88 -10.64 -15.97 -9.07
CA PHE A 88 -11.81 -16.79 -8.78
C PHE A 88 -12.87 -16.03 -7.95
N ALA A 89 -14.11 -16.51 -8.03
CA ALA A 89 -15.18 -16.19 -7.12
C ALA A 89 -15.83 -17.46 -6.58
N LEU A 90 -16.03 -17.50 -5.26
CA LEU A 90 -16.67 -18.62 -4.58
C LEU A 90 -17.88 -18.14 -3.78
N ASP A 91 -18.92 -18.97 -3.69
CA ASP A 91 -19.98 -18.77 -2.72
C ASP A 91 -19.41 -18.89 -1.31
N ALA A 92 -19.53 -17.85 -0.50
CA ALA A 92 -18.89 -17.79 0.83
C ALA A 92 -19.44 -18.85 1.80
N THR A 93 -20.68 -19.32 1.61
CA THR A 93 -21.34 -20.29 2.49
C THR A 93 -20.89 -21.72 2.19
N THR A 94 -20.74 -22.03 0.91
CA THR A 94 -20.55 -23.43 0.45
C THR A 94 -19.18 -23.72 -0.13
N GLY A 95 -18.39 -22.69 -0.46
CA GLY A 95 -17.10 -22.84 -1.16
C GLY A 95 -17.25 -23.19 -2.64
N LYS A 96 -18.50 -23.23 -3.17
CA LYS A 96 -18.76 -23.55 -4.58
C LYS A 96 -18.18 -22.46 -5.49
N GLU A 97 -17.42 -22.90 -6.52
CA GLU A 97 -16.93 -21.99 -7.55
C GLU A 97 -18.09 -21.39 -8.34
N LEU A 98 -18.15 -20.07 -8.40
CA LEU A 98 -19.07 -19.30 -9.23
C LEU A 98 -18.48 -19.02 -10.59
N TRP A 99 -17.19 -18.66 -10.61
CA TRP A 99 -16.39 -18.52 -11.82
C TRP A 99 -14.90 -18.62 -11.53
N LEU A 100 -14.13 -19.04 -12.53
CA LEU A 100 -12.68 -19.05 -12.58
C LEU A 100 -12.23 -18.37 -13.88
N TYR A 101 -11.39 -17.36 -13.76
CA TYR A 101 -10.76 -16.70 -14.90
C TYR A 101 -9.29 -17.05 -14.99
N ILE A 102 -8.87 -17.50 -16.17
CA ILE A 102 -7.48 -17.88 -16.48
C ILE A 102 -6.98 -16.93 -17.56
N ASP A 103 -6.05 -16.06 -17.22
CA ASP A 103 -5.39 -15.18 -18.21
C ASP A 103 -4.33 -15.96 -19.00
N SER A 104 -4.10 -15.58 -20.26
CA SER A 104 -3.03 -16.16 -21.08
C SER A 104 -1.62 -15.96 -20.48
N GLY A 105 -1.48 -14.98 -19.58
CA GLY A 105 -0.28 -14.70 -18.80
C GLY A 105 -0.22 -15.36 -17.44
N SER A 106 -1.27 -16.13 -17.04
CA SER A 106 -1.32 -16.83 -15.75
C SER A 106 -0.16 -17.83 -15.64
N ALA A 107 0.62 -17.68 -14.57
CA ALA A 107 1.74 -18.52 -14.22
C ALA A 107 2.05 -18.35 -12.73
N PRO A 108 2.73 -19.29 -12.07
CA PRO A 108 3.09 -19.14 -10.67
C PRO A 108 3.83 -17.83 -10.40
N ASN A 109 3.27 -17.01 -9.54
CA ASN A 109 3.83 -15.75 -9.07
C ASN A 109 3.10 -15.28 -7.81
N THR A 110 3.78 -14.47 -7.01
CA THR A 110 3.18 -13.86 -5.81
C THR A 110 2.06 -12.90 -6.17
N SER A 111 0.92 -13.05 -5.49
CA SER A 111 -0.15 -12.07 -5.44
C SER A 111 -0.79 -12.03 -4.06
N ARG A 112 -1.07 -10.84 -3.56
CA ARG A 112 -1.71 -10.63 -2.25
C ARG A 112 -3.22 -10.48 -2.34
N GLY A 113 -3.82 -10.59 -3.53
CA GLY A 113 -5.27 -10.62 -3.71
C GLY A 113 -5.80 -9.72 -4.81
N VAL A 114 -7.02 -9.26 -4.63
CA VAL A 114 -7.79 -8.49 -5.61
C VAL A 114 -8.36 -7.22 -4.98
N ALA A 115 -8.71 -6.23 -5.80
CA ALA A 115 -9.51 -5.07 -5.40
C ALA A 115 -10.91 -5.16 -6.01
N TYR A 116 -11.91 -4.66 -5.28
CA TYR A 116 -13.30 -4.60 -5.72
C TYR A 116 -13.73 -3.14 -5.90
N TRP A 117 -14.54 -2.90 -6.91
CA TRP A 117 -15.20 -1.62 -7.17
C TRP A 117 -16.60 -1.82 -7.71
N GLU A 118 -17.55 -0.94 -7.32
CA GLU A 118 -18.89 -0.94 -7.89
C GLU A 118 -19.46 0.46 -8.06
N GLU A 119 -20.26 0.63 -9.10
CA GLU A 119 -21.11 1.79 -9.36
C GLU A 119 -22.44 1.31 -9.99
N GLY A 120 -23.50 1.31 -9.21
CA GLY A 120 -24.79 0.77 -9.65
C GLY A 120 -24.72 -0.72 -9.99
N ASN A 121 -24.96 -1.06 -11.25
CA ASN A 121 -24.87 -2.45 -11.72
C ASN A 121 -23.49 -2.85 -12.26
N ASP A 122 -22.58 -1.90 -12.42
CA ASP A 122 -21.20 -2.18 -12.85
C ASP A 122 -20.39 -2.56 -11.62
N LYS A 123 -19.97 -3.83 -11.57
CA LYS A 123 -19.18 -4.42 -10.47
C LYS A 123 -17.94 -5.06 -11.03
N ARG A 124 -16.78 -4.67 -10.51
CA ARG A 124 -15.49 -5.07 -11.08
C ARG A 124 -14.56 -5.63 -10.03
N ILE A 125 -13.80 -6.65 -10.45
CA ILE A 125 -12.62 -7.15 -9.76
C ILE A 125 -11.39 -6.69 -10.54
N PHE A 126 -10.42 -6.11 -9.83
CA PHE A 126 -9.12 -5.73 -10.36
C PHE A 126 -8.04 -6.60 -9.74
N TYR A 127 -7.16 -7.14 -10.57
CA TYR A 127 -5.96 -7.85 -10.14
C TYR A 127 -4.86 -7.70 -11.19
N THR A 128 -3.67 -8.20 -10.91
CA THR A 128 -2.54 -8.04 -11.84
C THR A 128 -2.03 -9.37 -12.33
N VAL A 129 -1.73 -9.43 -13.63
CA VAL A 129 -1.05 -10.54 -14.28
C VAL A 129 0.13 -9.98 -15.06
N ARG A 130 1.35 -10.42 -14.72
CA ARG A 130 2.59 -9.87 -15.28
C ARG A 130 2.64 -8.36 -15.04
N ASP A 131 2.72 -7.58 -16.11
CA ASP A 131 2.78 -6.11 -16.14
C ASP A 131 1.42 -5.44 -16.41
N ASN A 132 0.32 -6.20 -16.33
CA ASN A 132 -1.01 -5.70 -16.65
C ASN A 132 -1.93 -5.68 -15.43
N LEU A 133 -2.61 -4.55 -15.23
CA LEU A 133 -3.80 -4.44 -14.41
C LEU A 133 -5.00 -4.92 -15.24
N VAL A 134 -5.71 -5.92 -14.74
CA VAL A 134 -6.83 -6.58 -15.42
C VAL A 134 -8.14 -6.22 -14.70
N ALA A 135 -9.18 -5.91 -15.47
CA ALA A 135 -10.53 -5.68 -14.95
C ALA A 135 -11.50 -6.79 -15.41
N LEU A 136 -12.09 -7.46 -14.43
CA LEU A 136 -13.10 -8.50 -14.63
C LEU A 136 -14.47 -8.04 -14.11
N ASN A 137 -15.53 -8.49 -14.76
CA ASN A 137 -16.87 -8.38 -14.21
C ASN A 137 -16.96 -9.28 -12.95
N ALA A 138 -17.33 -8.70 -11.82
CA ALA A 138 -17.38 -9.44 -10.55
C ALA A 138 -18.45 -10.54 -10.53
N ILE A 139 -19.48 -10.48 -11.38
CA ILE A 139 -20.60 -11.42 -11.39
C ILE A 139 -20.24 -12.70 -12.16
N ASP A 140 -19.57 -12.58 -13.32
CA ASP A 140 -19.35 -13.71 -14.24
C ASP A 140 -17.88 -13.93 -14.64
N GLY A 141 -16.94 -13.15 -14.08
CA GLY A 141 -15.50 -13.29 -14.31
C GLY A 141 -15.01 -12.89 -15.70
N LYS A 142 -15.87 -12.32 -16.56
CA LYS A 142 -15.44 -11.92 -17.90
C LYS A 142 -14.65 -10.62 -17.88
N LEU A 143 -13.71 -10.49 -18.81
CA LEU A 143 -12.99 -9.24 -19.05
C LEU A 143 -13.96 -8.10 -19.33
N ILE A 144 -13.67 -6.91 -18.82
CA ILE A 144 -14.37 -5.66 -19.12
C ILE A 144 -13.72 -5.02 -20.36
N PRO A 145 -14.25 -5.19 -21.59
CA PRO A 145 -13.56 -4.79 -22.81
C PRO A 145 -13.28 -3.29 -22.93
N THR A 146 -14.06 -2.47 -22.23
CA THR A 146 -13.94 -1.00 -22.21
C THR A 146 -12.86 -0.48 -21.27
N PHE A 147 -12.24 -1.36 -20.48
CA PHE A 147 -11.14 -1.00 -19.57
C PHE A 147 -9.80 -1.18 -20.30
N GLY A 148 -9.07 -0.07 -20.53
CA GLY A 148 -7.80 -0.06 -21.22
C GLY A 148 -7.87 -0.70 -22.63
N ASP A 149 -6.89 -1.54 -22.95
CA ASP A 149 -6.92 -2.36 -24.15
C ASP A 149 -7.54 -3.72 -23.84
N LYS A 150 -8.78 -3.92 -24.26
CA LYS A 150 -9.54 -5.19 -24.12
C LYS A 150 -9.51 -5.77 -22.68
N GLY A 151 -9.74 -4.92 -21.70
CA GLY A 151 -9.79 -5.30 -20.29
C GLY A 151 -8.47 -5.21 -19.53
N ARG A 152 -7.44 -4.60 -20.10
CA ARG A 152 -6.10 -4.53 -19.52
C ARG A 152 -5.48 -3.14 -19.63
N VAL A 153 -4.68 -2.78 -18.65
CA VAL A 153 -3.83 -1.60 -18.66
C VAL A 153 -2.41 -2.03 -18.34
N ASN A 154 -1.46 -1.72 -19.23
CA ASN A 154 -0.05 -1.96 -19.00
C ASN A 154 0.49 -0.97 -17.96
N LEU A 155 1.12 -1.47 -16.89
CA LEU A 155 1.64 -0.68 -15.77
C LEU A 155 2.89 0.16 -16.11
N HIS A 156 3.43 0.03 -17.34
CA HIS A 156 4.50 0.92 -17.81
C HIS A 156 3.97 2.31 -18.20
N ILE A 157 2.64 2.46 -18.39
CA ILE A 157 2.02 3.75 -18.67
C ILE A 157 2.31 4.72 -17.51
N GLY A 158 2.87 5.89 -17.83
CA GLY A 158 3.22 6.92 -16.84
C GLY A 158 4.61 6.78 -16.23
N LEU A 159 5.35 5.71 -16.56
CA LEU A 159 6.76 5.58 -16.23
C LEU A 159 7.64 6.19 -17.33
N PRO A 160 8.87 6.64 -17.03
CA PRO A 160 9.78 7.17 -18.04
C PRO A 160 10.23 6.11 -19.05
N ASP A 161 10.73 6.54 -20.22
CA ASP A 161 11.14 5.64 -21.30
C ASP A 161 12.17 4.58 -20.89
N ILE A 162 12.99 4.86 -19.86
CA ILE A 162 13.93 3.87 -19.32
C ILE A 162 13.25 2.65 -18.71
N ALA A 163 11.95 2.72 -18.41
CA ALA A 163 11.16 1.61 -17.88
C ALA A 163 10.69 0.62 -18.95
N LYS A 164 10.72 0.99 -20.24
CA LYS A 164 10.03 0.28 -21.33
C LYS A 164 10.31 -1.22 -21.38
N ASP A 165 11.57 -1.62 -21.19
CA ASP A 165 12.00 -3.02 -21.26
C ASP A 165 12.35 -3.59 -19.87
N LYS A 166 11.89 -2.94 -18.81
CA LYS A 166 12.17 -3.33 -17.42
C LYS A 166 11.01 -4.12 -16.81
N MET A 167 11.30 -4.86 -15.78
CA MET A 167 10.25 -5.56 -15.03
C MET A 167 9.47 -4.54 -14.20
N VAL A 168 8.18 -4.43 -14.50
CA VAL A 168 7.19 -3.70 -13.70
C VAL A 168 6.02 -4.65 -13.44
N LYS A 169 5.70 -4.90 -12.19
CA LYS A 169 4.56 -5.74 -11.80
C LYS A 169 3.89 -5.16 -10.56
N SER A 170 2.73 -5.67 -10.20
CA SER A 170 2.16 -5.45 -8.89
C SER A 170 1.86 -6.80 -8.23
N THR A 171 2.26 -6.94 -6.98
CA THR A 171 1.98 -8.13 -6.17
C THR A 171 0.95 -7.87 -5.09
N THR A 172 0.50 -6.62 -4.97
CA THR A 172 -0.47 -6.18 -3.96
C THR A 172 -1.65 -5.49 -4.66
N PRO A 173 -2.88 -5.71 -4.21
CA PRO A 173 -4.05 -5.07 -4.80
C PRO A 173 -3.98 -3.55 -4.75
N GLY A 174 -4.52 -2.90 -5.77
CA GLY A 174 -4.73 -1.46 -5.77
C GLY A 174 -5.73 -1.02 -4.70
N THR A 175 -5.58 0.21 -4.23
CA THR A 175 -6.54 0.84 -3.30
C THR A 175 -7.56 1.63 -4.10
N VAL A 176 -8.82 1.33 -3.90
CA VAL A 176 -9.93 1.99 -4.61
C VAL A 176 -10.40 3.21 -3.81
N TYR A 177 -10.54 4.33 -4.50
CA TYR A 177 -11.17 5.54 -3.97
C TYR A 177 -12.09 6.17 -5.01
N LYS A 178 -13.40 6.14 -4.78
CA LYS A 178 -14.42 6.55 -5.78
C LYS A 178 -14.20 5.80 -7.09
N ASN A 179 -13.94 6.51 -8.18
CA ASN A 179 -13.69 5.96 -9.52
C ASN A 179 -12.20 5.88 -9.86
N LEU A 180 -11.34 5.80 -8.87
CA LEU A 180 -9.89 5.63 -9.05
C LEU A 180 -9.43 4.34 -8.40
N ILE A 181 -8.48 3.67 -9.05
CA ILE A 181 -7.66 2.63 -8.46
C ILE A 181 -6.21 3.10 -8.42
N ILE A 182 -5.65 3.19 -7.21
CA ILE A 182 -4.27 3.64 -6.97
C ILE A 182 -3.40 2.41 -6.82
N MET A 183 -2.42 2.26 -7.70
CA MET A 183 -1.67 1.02 -7.85
C MET A 183 -0.34 1.05 -7.09
N PRO A 184 -0.10 0.06 -6.23
CA PRO A 184 1.24 -0.29 -5.80
C PRO A 184 1.97 -0.98 -6.95
N ILE A 185 3.28 -0.77 -7.06
CA ILE A 185 4.12 -1.49 -8.02
C ILE A 185 5.32 -2.12 -7.32
N SER A 186 5.72 -3.30 -7.80
CA SER A 186 6.90 -4.04 -7.35
C SER A 186 7.94 -4.03 -8.44
N LEU A 187 9.16 -3.69 -8.08
CA LEU A 187 10.30 -3.55 -8.98
C LEU A 187 11.45 -4.46 -8.51
N LYS A 188 12.52 -4.52 -9.28
CA LYS A 188 13.77 -5.15 -8.83
C LYS A 188 14.51 -4.25 -7.85
N GLU A 189 15.33 -4.85 -7.01
CA GLU A 189 16.19 -4.16 -6.03
C GLU A 189 17.62 -3.94 -6.54
N THR A 190 17.87 -4.36 -7.78
CA THR A 190 19.18 -4.29 -8.44
C THR A 190 19.34 -3.00 -9.25
N PRO A 191 20.57 -2.63 -9.65
CA PRO A 191 20.76 -1.62 -10.70
C PRO A 191 19.89 -1.93 -11.91
N ASP A 192 19.63 -0.95 -12.75
CA ASP A 192 18.79 -1.10 -13.93
C ASP A 192 17.28 -1.24 -13.62
N THR A 193 16.84 -0.67 -12.53
CA THR A 193 15.44 -0.64 -12.10
C THR A 193 14.83 0.74 -12.40
N PRO A 194 13.61 0.82 -12.95
CA PRO A 194 12.95 2.11 -13.19
C PRO A 194 12.51 2.78 -11.89
N PRO A 195 12.20 4.09 -11.92
CA PRO A 195 11.52 4.76 -10.82
C PRO A 195 10.18 4.13 -10.47
N GLY A 196 9.87 4.05 -9.19
CA GLY A 196 8.68 3.40 -8.66
C GLY A 196 7.50 4.34 -8.41
N TYR A 197 7.08 5.09 -9.40
CA TYR A 197 6.02 6.10 -9.28
C TYR A 197 4.70 5.53 -8.75
N ILE A 198 3.94 6.37 -8.06
CA ILE A 198 2.57 6.05 -7.63
C ILE A 198 1.61 6.54 -8.71
N MET A 199 0.74 5.66 -9.17
CA MET A 199 -0.16 5.93 -10.30
C MET A 199 -1.60 5.60 -9.94
N ALA A 200 -2.52 6.45 -10.38
CA ALA A 200 -3.95 6.20 -10.28
C ALA A 200 -4.61 6.10 -11.65
N PHE A 201 -5.46 5.11 -11.79
CA PHE A 201 -6.21 4.85 -13.02
C PHE A 201 -7.72 4.98 -12.76
N ASP A 202 -8.44 5.47 -13.75
CA ASP A 202 -9.92 5.48 -13.72
C ASP A 202 -10.43 4.03 -13.77
N THR A 203 -11.26 3.63 -12.81
CA THR A 203 -11.77 2.26 -12.67
C THR A 203 -12.67 1.82 -13.81
N ARG A 204 -13.27 2.74 -14.55
CA ARG A 204 -14.21 2.44 -15.67
C ARG A 204 -13.46 2.30 -16.99
N THR A 205 -12.48 3.16 -17.24
CA THR A 205 -11.81 3.27 -18.54
C THR A 205 -10.37 2.77 -18.56
N GLY A 206 -9.72 2.63 -17.40
CA GLY A 206 -8.30 2.29 -17.30
C GLY A 206 -7.35 3.44 -17.69
N LYS A 207 -7.85 4.64 -17.93
CA LYS A 207 -6.99 5.80 -18.22
C LYS A 207 -6.19 6.21 -17.01
N LEU A 208 -4.89 6.50 -17.21
CA LEU A 208 -4.05 7.13 -16.20
C LEU A 208 -4.61 8.53 -15.88
N VAL A 209 -4.85 8.80 -14.60
CA VAL A 209 -5.42 10.07 -14.12
C VAL A 209 -4.35 10.96 -13.53
N TRP A 210 -3.50 10.40 -12.67
CA TRP A 210 -2.37 11.13 -12.09
C TRP A 210 -1.19 10.21 -11.78
N THR A 211 -0.01 10.81 -11.70
CA THR A 211 1.25 10.18 -11.28
C THR A 211 1.92 11.04 -10.24
N PHE A 212 2.41 10.43 -9.16
CA PHE A 212 3.31 11.05 -8.21
C PHE A 212 4.72 10.46 -8.39
N HIS A 213 5.72 11.33 -8.57
CA HIS A 213 7.10 10.93 -8.82
C HIS A 213 7.85 10.69 -7.50
N THR A 214 8.10 9.43 -7.16
CA THR A 214 8.86 9.06 -5.95
C THR A 214 10.36 9.33 -6.10
N ILE A 215 10.86 9.38 -7.33
CA ILE A 215 12.14 10.00 -7.71
C ILE A 215 11.77 11.27 -8.46
N PRO A 216 11.89 12.46 -7.82
CA PRO A 216 11.32 13.69 -8.32
C PRO A 216 11.95 14.19 -9.62
N LEU A 217 11.15 14.88 -10.44
CA LEU A 217 11.59 15.59 -11.63
C LEU A 217 12.13 16.98 -11.28
N PRO A 218 12.86 17.64 -12.20
CA PRO A 218 13.34 19.00 -11.99
C PRO A 218 12.22 19.98 -11.58
N GLY A 219 12.42 20.68 -10.48
CA GLY A 219 11.44 21.63 -9.92
C GLY A 219 10.43 21.01 -8.97
N GLU A 220 10.37 19.69 -8.83
CA GLU A 220 9.54 19.02 -7.83
C GLU A 220 10.25 18.94 -6.48
N LYS A 221 9.46 18.88 -5.41
CA LYS A 221 9.95 18.72 -4.03
C LYS A 221 10.78 17.44 -3.91
N GLY A 222 11.96 17.54 -3.29
CA GLY A 222 12.86 16.41 -3.07
C GLY A 222 13.86 16.16 -4.21
N TYR A 223 13.77 16.87 -5.33
CA TYR A 223 14.72 16.71 -6.45
C TYR A 223 16.17 16.94 -6.02
N GLU A 224 16.40 17.89 -5.13
CA GLU A 224 17.71 18.23 -4.57
C GLU A 224 18.31 17.15 -3.67
N THR A 225 17.52 16.17 -3.26
CA THR A 225 17.96 15.05 -2.42
C THR A 225 18.53 13.86 -3.20
N TRP A 226 18.56 13.98 -4.51
CA TRP A 226 19.08 13.00 -5.46
C TRP A 226 20.22 13.58 -6.30
N PRO A 227 21.07 12.73 -6.88
CA PRO A 227 21.94 13.18 -7.98
C PRO A 227 21.13 13.83 -9.09
N LYS A 228 21.73 14.81 -9.75
CA LYS A 228 21.08 15.46 -10.89
C LYS A 228 20.60 14.42 -11.92
N GLU A 229 19.35 14.57 -12.36
CA GLU A 229 18.73 13.69 -13.35
C GLU A 229 18.60 12.20 -12.94
N ALA A 230 18.53 11.91 -11.64
CA ALA A 230 18.35 10.54 -11.14
C ALA A 230 17.14 9.82 -11.76
N TYR A 231 16.05 10.54 -12.04
CA TYR A 231 14.82 10.00 -12.62
C TYR A 231 14.98 9.35 -14.01
N LYS A 232 16.08 9.60 -14.70
CA LYS A 232 16.42 8.98 -15.99
C LYS A 232 17.75 8.23 -15.98
N ASN A 233 18.32 8.02 -14.78
CA ASN A 233 19.56 7.28 -14.63
C ASN A 233 19.25 5.77 -14.53
N THR A 234 19.81 4.98 -15.42
CA THR A 234 19.62 3.51 -15.45
C THR A 234 20.25 2.78 -14.27
N ASN A 235 21.08 3.44 -13.46
CA ASN A 235 21.71 2.85 -12.26
C ASN A 235 21.00 3.24 -10.96
N VAL A 236 19.85 3.91 -11.04
CA VAL A 236 19.07 4.40 -9.89
C VAL A 236 17.60 4.17 -10.18
N GLY A 237 16.87 3.65 -9.22
CA GLY A 237 15.43 3.40 -9.40
C GLY A 237 14.72 3.03 -8.12
N ALA A 238 13.65 2.25 -8.24
CA ALA A 238 12.79 1.82 -7.15
C ALA A 238 12.16 2.99 -6.36
N ALA A 239 12.29 3.06 -5.05
CA ALA A 239 11.52 3.95 -4.18
C ALA A 239 10.00 3.75 -4.37
N ASN A 240 9.59 2.53 -4.69
CA ASN A 240 8.22 2.15 -5.02
C ASN A 240 7.42 1.77 -3.77
N ASN A 241 6.09 1.83 -3.87
CA ASN A 241 5.21 1.13 -2.94
C ASN A 241 4.92 -0.28 -3.46
N TRP A 242 5.18 -1.30 -2.64
CA TRP A 242 4.86 -2.70 -2.98
C TRP A 242 3.97 -3.39 -1.95
N THR A 243 3.78 -2.78 -0.79
CA THR A 243 3.08 -3.39 0.34
C THR A 243 1.59 -3.08 0.39
N GLY A 244 1.17 -1.99 -0.24
CA GLY A 244 -0.20 -1.49 -0.24
C GLY A 244 -0.34 -0.12 0.42
N ILE A 245 -1.54 0.42 0.36
CA ILE A 245 -1.86 1.81 0.67
C ILE A 245 -3.04 1.82 1.63
N ALA A 246 -2.97 2.61 2.71
CA ALA A 246 -4.13 2.90 3.55
C ALA A 246 -4.84 4.17 3.06
N LEU A 247 -6.16 4.22 3.24
CA LEU A 247 -7.01 5.30 2.78
C LEU A 247 -7.88 5.82 3.92
N ASP A 248 -7.84 7.11 4.18
CA ASP A 248 -8.87 7.81 4.94
C ASP A 248 -9.98 8.28 3.98
N GLU A 249 -11.02 7.48 3.83
CA GLU A 249 -12.14 7.79 2.93
C GLU A 249 -12.83 9.11 3.27
N LYS A 250 -12.84 9.49 4.54
CA LYS A 250 -13.49 10.71 5.01
C LYS A 250 -12.81 11.96 4.49
N THR A 251 -11.49 11.96 4.42
CA THR A 251 -10.68 13.10 4.00
C THR A 251 -10.16 12.95 2.57
N GLY A 252 -10.23 11.75 1.99
CA GLY A 252 -9.65 11.42 0.70
C GLY A 252 -8.12 11.46 0.71
N VAL A 253 -7.49 11.18 1.85
CA VAL A 253 -6.04 11.13 1.99
C VAL A 253 -5.59 9.67 1.99
N ILE A 254 -4.61 9.38 1.13
CA ILE A 254 -3.93 8.08 1.09
C ILE A 254 -2.58 8.17 1.77
N PHE A 255 -2.22 7.08 2.46
CA PHE A 255 -0.95 6.94 3.17
C PHE A 255 -0.18 5.80 2.53
N ILE A 256 0.98 6.12 1.97
CA ILE A 256 1.75 5.27 1.09
C ILE A 256 3.14 5.05 1.69
N PRO A 257 3.46 3.82 2.12
CA PRO A 257 4.81 3.47 2.52
C PRO A 257 5.64 3.20 1.27
N THR A 258 6.79 3.81 1.13
CA THR A 258 7.73 3.54 0.04
C THR A 258 8.90 2.69 0.52
N GLY A 259 9.42 1.88 -0.37
CA GLY A 259 10.62 1.07 -0.17
C GLY A 259 11.91 1.84 -0.45
N SER A 260 12.98 1.12 -0.36
CA SER A 260 14.34 1.61 -0.59
C SER A 260 14.54 2.03 -2.05
N ALA A 261 15.51 2.91 -2.26
CA ALA A 261 15.99 3.22 -3.60
C ALA A 261 16.93 2.10 -4.08
N ALA A 262 16.84 1.71 -5.35
CA ALA A 262 17.75 0.73 -5.93
C ALA A 262 19.05 1.39 -6.47
N PRO A 263 20.19 0.67 -6.38
CA PRO A 263 20.39 -0.59 -5.65
C PRO A 263 20.36 -0.35 -4.14
N ASP A 264 19.68 -1.23 -3.41
CA ASP A 264 19.36 -1.03 -2.00
C ASP A 264 20.48 -1.34 -1.00
N PHE A 265 21.46 -2.16 -1.40
CA PHE A 265 22.67 -2.47 -0.62
C PHE A 265 23.91 -1.68 -1.04
N TYR A 266 23.78 -0.68 -1.92
CA TYR A 266 24.90 0.14 -2.38
C TYR A 266 24.45 1.53 -2.83
N GLY A 267 24.88 2.57 -2.12
CA GLY A 267 24.36 3.94 -2.28
C GLY A 267 25.18 4.87 -3.17
N THR A 268 26.36 4.46 -3.69
CA THR A 268 27.30 5.36 -4.39
C THR A 268 26.69 6.12 -5.57
N ASN A 269 25.79 5.48 -6.31
CA ASN A 269 25.16 6.08 -7.51
C ASN A 269 23.98 7.02 -7.20
N ARG A 270 23.55 7.08 -5.93
CA ARG A 270 22.37 7.83 -5.49
C ARG A 270 22.62 8.70 -4.26
N LYS A 271 23.78 9.37 -4.21
CA LYS A 271 24.14 10.28 -3.11
C LYS A 271 23.00 11.25 -2.77
N GLY A 272 22.85 11.57 -1.48
CA GLY A 272 21.79 12.41 -0.93
C GLY A 272 20.78 11.61 -0.11
N ALA A 273 19.80 12.28 0.48
CA ALA A 273 18.79 11.64 1.34
C ALA A 273 17.81 10.73 0.59
N ASN A 274 17.67 10.88 -0.73
CA ASN A 274 16.82 10.09 -1.63
C ASN A 274 15.31 10.18 -1.34
N LEU A 275 14.76 11.39 -1.18
CA LEU A 275 13.29 11.55 -1.10
C LEU A 275 12.66 11.19 -2.46
N PHE A 276 11.62 10.34 -2.53
CA PHE A 276 10.79 9.84 -1.44
C PHE A 276 10.99 8.33 -1.18
N ALA A 277 12.20 7.81 -1.21
CA ALA A 277 12.48 6.45 -0.73
C ALA A 277 12.32 6.37 0.80
N ASN A 278 11.92 5.20 1.32
CA ASN A 278 11.77 4.89 2.74
C ASN A 278 10.89 5.91 3.50
N CYS A 279 9.86 6.41 2.84
CA CYS A 279 8.95 7.43 3.35
C CYS A 279 7.55 6.89 3.62
N LEU A 280 6.90 7.42 4.64
CA LEU A 280 5.45 7.45 4.68
C LEU A 280 4.98 8.74 3.99
N LEU A 281 4.32 8.59 2.83
CA LEU A 281 3.76 9.69 2.06
C LEU A 281 2.27 9.86 2.36
N ALA A 282 1.80 11.08 2.50
CA ALA A 282 0.39 11.42 2.50
C ALA A 282 0.06 12.24 1.25
N LEU A 283 -0.81 11.72 0.41
CA LEU A 283 -1.26 12.35 -0.84
C LEU A 283 -2.79 12.48 -0.86
N ASN A 284 -3.29 13.40 -1.67
CA ASN A 284 -4.71 13.45 -1.99
C ASN A 284 -5.04 12.36 -3.02
N ALA A 285 -5.98 11.49 -2.71
CA ALA A 285 -6.37 10.37 -3.57
C ALA A 285 -6.99 10.83 -4.91
N ASN A 286 -7.62 12.03 -4.98
CA ASN A 286 -8.27 12.48 -6.21
C ASN A 286 -7.28 12.89 -7.31
N ASP A 287 -6.14 13.48 -6.93
CA ASP A 287 -5.25 14.16 -7.88
C ASP A 287 -3.74 13.90 -7.64
N GLY A 288 -3.39 13.07 -6.64
CA GLY A 288 -2.02 12.78 -6.28
C GLY A 288 -1.27 13.95 -5.64
N SER A 289 -1.94 15.08 -5.31
CA SER A 289 -1.27 16.24 -4.73
C SER A 289 -0.68 15.92 -3.36
N TYR A 290 0.57 16.37 -3.17
CA TYR A 290 1.34 16.18 -1.96
C TYR A 290 0.71 16.90 -0.76
N LYS A 291 0.66 16.19 0.39
CA LYS A 291 0.24 16.76 1.67
C LYS A 291 1.40 16.84 2.65
N TRP A 292 1.96 15.71 3.02
CA TRP A 292 3.13 15.62 3.89
C TRP A 292 3.85 14.29 3.70
N HIS A 293 5.06 14.19 4.22
CA HIS A 293 5.79 12.93 4.33
C HIS A 293 6.64 12.91 5.60
N PHE A 294 7.06 11.71 5.96
CA PHE A 294 8.14 11.51 6.90
C PHE A 294 9.07 10.43 6.35
N GLN A 295 10.36 10.73 6.24
CA GLN A 295 11.36 9.76 5.81
C GLN A 295 11.88 9.00 7.04
N MET A 296 11.70 7.69 7.08
CA MET A 296 12.06 6.84 8.21
C MET A 296 13.49 6.31 8.13
N ILE A 297 14.08 6.31 6.94
CA ILE A 297 15.48 5.97 6.70
C ILE A 297 16.04 6.97 5.69
N HIS A 298 17.05 7.71 6.09
CA HIS A 298 17.82 8.58 5.19
C HIS A 298 18.86 7.77 4.47
N HIS A 299 18.93 7.87 3.13
CA HIS A 299 19.94 7.22 2.31
C HIS A 299 20.13 5.74 2.69
N ASP A 300 19.10 4.94 2.51
CA ASP A 300 19.11 3.54 2.93
C ASP A 300 20.18 2.71 2.20
N LEU A 301 20.96 1.94 2.94
CA LEU A 301 22.05 1.07 2.46
C LEU A 301 21.82 -0.40 2.87
N TRP A 302 20.65 -0.73 3.44
CA TRP A 302 20.42 -2.01 4.10
C TRP A 302 19.03 -2.61 3.78
N ASP A 303 18.42 -2.20 2.69
CA ASP A 303 17.08 -2.66 2.29
C ASP A 303 16.05 -2.57 3.45
N ARG A 304 15.93 -1.38 4.02
CA ARG A 304 15.03 -1.12 5.15
C ARG A 304 13.69 -0.58 4.72
N ASP A 305 13.08 -1.23 3.76
CA ASP A 305 11.74 -0.94 3.27
C ASP A 305 10.72 -0.73 4.38
N LEU A 306 9.72 0.09 4.12
CA LEU A 306 8.49 0.08 4.89
C LEU A 306 7.63 -1.10 4.42
N SER A 307 7.83 -2.26 5.05
CA SER A 307 7.39 -3.57 4.56
C SER A 307 5.93 -3.93 4.85
N ALA A 308 5.14 -2.99 5.34
CA ALA A 308 3.71 -3.18 5.60
C ALA A 308 2.91 -1.92 5.25
N PRO A 309 1.64 -2.04 4.84
CA PRO A 309 0.76 -0.88 4.75
C PRO A 309 0.59 -0.25 6.13
N PRO A 310 0.46 1.08 6.21
CA PRO A 310 0.18 1.73 7.48
C PRO A 310 -1.23 1.42 7.97
N ASN A 311 -1.43 1.48 9.29
CA ASN A 311 -2.75 1.33 9.89
C ASN A 311 -3.31 2.70 10.29
N LEU A 312 -4.56 2.96 9.94
CA LEU A 312 -5.27 4.13 10.46
C LEU A 312 -5.90 3.78 11.79
N ILE A 313 -5.51 4.53 12.81
CA ILE A 313 -5.92 4.29 14.20
C ILE A 313 -6.39 5.58 14.85
N THR A 314 -6.98 5.48 16.03
CA THR A 314 -7.23 6.63 16.90
C THR A 314 -6.44 6.45 18.20
N VAL A 315 -5.63 7.44 18.56
CA VAL A 315 -4.81 7.44 19.77
C VAL A 315 -5.34 8.48 20.75
N THR A 316 -5.38 8.15 22.04
CA THR A 316 -5.65 9.14 23.09
C THR A 316 -4.32 9.70 23.59
N LYS A 317 -4.09 11.00 23.38
CA LYS A 317 -2.90 11.71 23.84
C LYS A 317 -3.33 12.91 24.68
N ASN A 318 -2.83 13.02 25.92
CA ASN A 318 -3.20 14.08 26.86
C ASN A 318 -4.73 14.27 27.01
N GLY A 319 -5.47 13.16 27.10
CA GLY A 319 -6.93 13.14 27.22
C GLY A 319 -7.70 13.49 25.92
N LYS A 320 -7.02 13.78 24.82
CA LYS A 320 -7.63 14.09 23.51
C LYS A 320 -7.47 12.92 22.54
N ARG A 321 -8.54 12.60 21.82
CA ARG A 321 -8.50 11.63 20.72
C ARG A 321 -7.86 12.30 19.50
N VAL A 322 -6.88 11.62 18.91
CA VAL A 322 -6.18 12.06 17.70
C VAL A 322 -6.33 10.97 16.66
N ASP A 323 -6.82 11.32 15.49
CA ASP A 323 -6.84 10.45 14.32
C ASP A 323 -5.41 10.33 13.80
N ALA A 324 -4.86 9.12 13.86
CA ALA A 324 -3.45 8.85 13.63
C ALA A 324 -3.23 7.83 12.52
N VAL A 325 -2.03 7.82 11.98
CA VAL A 325 -1.49 6.78 11.11
C VAL A 325 -0.27 6.17 11.79
N ALA A 326 -0.25 4.83 11.88
CA ALA A 326 0.86 4.07 12.44
C ALA A 326 1.58 3.29 11.33
N GLN A 327 2.90 3.43 11.26
CA GLN A 327 3.76 2.73 10.33
C GLN A 327 4.81 1.90 11.07
N ILE A 328 4.84 0.61 10.78
CA ILE A 328 5.89 -0.30 11.25
C ILE A 328 7.04 -0.40 10.24
N THR A 329 8.23 -0.76 10.70
CA THR A 329 9.43 -0.86 9.87
C THR A 329 10.15 -2.20 10.03
N LYS A 330 11.01 -2.56 9.08
CA LYS A 330 11.88 -3.75 9.16
C LYS A 330 12.79 -3.74 10.40
N GLN A 331 13.13 -2.56 10.93
CA GLN A 331 13.95 -2.46 12.15
C GLN A 331 13.17 -2.79 13.44
N GLY A 332 11.85 -3.02 13.37
CA GLY A 332 11.03 -3.28 14.55
C GLY A 332 10.49 -2.03 15.25
N TYR A 333 10.59 -0.87 14.62
CA TYR A 333 10.02 0.38 15.13
C TYR A 333 8.57 0.56 14.67
N THR A 334 7.83 1.33 15.47
CA THR A 334 6.50 1.87 15.11
C THR A 334 6.54 3.38 15.20
N TYR A 335 6.26 4.04 14.09
CA TYR A 335 6.08 5.49 14.03
C TYR A 335 4.60 5.83 14.02
N VAL A 336 4.20 6.86 14.75
CA VAL A 336 2.79 7.27 14.85
C VAL A 336 2.67 8.77 14.63
N PHE A 337 1.88 9.14 13.64
CA PHE A 337 1.67 10.54 13.24
C PHE A 337 0.21 10.93 13.33
N ASP A 338 -0.05 12.20 13.66
CA ASP A 338 -1.34 12.81 13.35
C ASP A 338 -1.53 12.76 11.83
N ARG A 339 -2.58 12.06 11.35
CA ARG A 339 -2.74 11.80 9.92
C ARG A 339 -3.12 13.03 9.09
N ASN A 340 -3.62 14.10 9.73
CA ASN A 340 -3.95 15.34 9.03
C ASN A 340 -2.73 16.24 8.82
N THR A 341 -1.83 16.28 9.81
CA THR A 341 -0.71 17.23 9.84
C THR A 341 0.65 16.60 9.56
N GLY A 342 0.78 15.27 9.72
CA GLY A 342 2.08 14.58 9.66
C GLY A 342 2.96 14.79 10.89
N GLN A 343 2.45 15.47 11.92
CA GLN A 343 3.20 15.68 13.15
C GLN A 343 3.32 14.36 13.93
N SER A 344 4.53 14.01 14.32
CA SER A 344 4.76 12.82 15.15
C SER A 344 4.08 12.96 16.51
N LEU A 345 3.37 11.90 16.93
CA LEU A 345 2.72 11.86 18.24
C LEU A 345 3.67 11.50 19.37
N PHE A 346 4.82 10.91 19.06
CA PHE A 346 5.87 10.56 20.02
C PHE A 346 7.20 11.17 19.56
N PRO A 347 8.13 11.48 20.48
CA PRO A 347 9.43 12.04 20.11
C PRO A 347 10.20 11.09 19.17
N ILE A 348 10.79 11.66 18.13
CA ILE A 348 11.71 11.01 17.20
C ILE A 348 13.04 11.74 17.32
N ASN A 349 14.12 11.00 17.54
CA ASN A 349 15.46 11.55 17.74
C ASN A 349 16.36 11.14 16.56
N GLU A 350 17.15 12.08 16.07
CA GLU A 350 18.23 11.76 15.14
C GLU A 350 19.38 11.11 15.90
N VAL A 351 19.68 9.86 15.58
CA VAL A 351 20.73 9.06 16.22
C VAL A 351 21.87 8.87 15.23
N ALA A 352 23.09 9.24 15.65
CA ALA A 352 24.27 9.07 14.82
C ALA A 352 24.50 7.58 14.47
N VAL A 353 24.92 7.33 13.23
CA VAL A 353 25.21 5.98 12.73
C VAL A 353 26.67 5.89 12.26
N PRO A 354 27.26 4.68 12.26
CA PRO A 354 28.61 4.49 11.74
C PRO A 354 28.71 4.87 10.25
N PRO A 355 29.86 5.37 9.80
CA PRO A 355 30.13 5.59 8.38
C PRO A 355 30.18 4.26 7.63
N SER A 356 29.93 4.29 6.31
CA SER A 356 30.20 3.13 5.46
C SER A 356 31.72 2.87 5.37
N LEU A 357 32.06 1.59 5.32
CA LEU A 357 33.43 1.14 5.09
C LEU A 357 33.74 0.82 3.62
N LEU A 358 32.72 0.91 2.75
CA LEU A 358 32.87 0.65 1.32
C LEU A 358 33.43 1.87 0.59
N THR A 359 34.37 1.64 -0.31
CA THR A 359 35.00 2.72 -1.09
C THR A 359 33.97 3.43 -1.95
N GLY A 360 33.87 4.75 -1.79
CA GLY A 360 32.97 5.61 -2.57
C GLY A 360 31.55 5.69 -2.03
N GLU A 361 31.18 4.88 -1.05
CA GLU A 361 29.88 4.94 -0.39
C GLU A 361 29.91 5.89 0.81
N GLU A 362 28.83 6.65 0.97
CA GLU A 362 28.67 7.60 2.08
C GLU A 362 27.39 7.26 2.82
N ALA A 363 27.46 6.78 4.06
CA ALA A 363 26.30 6.63 4.91
C ALA A 363 25.75 8.01 5.33
N TRP A 364 24.43 8.13 5.53
CA TRP A 364 23.87 9.31 6.15
C TRP A 364 24.31 9.39 7.61
N LEU A 365 24.57 10.60 8.10
CA LEU A 365 25.22 10.81 9.40
C LEU A 365 24.37 10.37 10.60
N SER A 366 23.05 10.39 10.46
CA SER A 366 22.10 10.02 11.50
C SER A 366 20.86 9.34 10.90
N GLN A 367 20.11 8.66 11.76
CA GLN A 367 18.83 8.08 11.39
C GLN A 367 17.75 8.44 12.43
N PRO A 368 16.51 8.70 12.00
CA PRO A 368 15.42 9.00 12.92
C PRO A 368 15.03 7.74 13.69
N VAL A 369 14.94 7.83 15.01
CA VAL A 369 14.57 6.73 15.91
C VAL A 369 13.43 7.19 16.83
N PRO A 370 12.26 6.53 16.81
CA PRO A 370 11.17 6.87 17.68
C PRO A 370 11.46 6.38 19.12
N SER A 371 11.17 7.21 20.12
CA SER A 371 11.34 6.83 21.53
C SER A 371 10.19 5.98 22.06
N LEU A 372 9.01 6.08 21.44
CA LEU A 372 7.78 5.35 21.73
C LEU A 372 6.96 5.15 20.45
N PRO A 373 6.13 4.07 20.37
CA PRO A 373 6.14 2.90 21.27
C PRO A 373 7.49 2.21 21.31
N LYS A 374 7.73 1.37 22.32
CA LYS A 374 8.94 0.55 22.36
C LYS A 374 9.00 -0.36 21.13
N PRO A 375 10.19 -0.69 20.61
CA PRO A 375 10.33 -1.63 19.51
C PRO A 375 9.59 -2.95 19.79
N PHE A 376 8.92 -3.48 18.79
CA PHE A 376 8.20 -4.77 18.91
C PHE A 376 9.10 -5.98 18.63
N ALA A 377 10.33 -5.75 18.16
CA ALA A 377 11.35 -6.77 17.92
C ALA A 377 12.64 -6.43 18.67
N ARG A 378 13.51 -7.41 18.86
CA ARG A 378 14.86 -7.18 19.39
C ARG A 378 15.68 -6.42 18.35
N LEU A 379 16.36 -5.39 18.79
CA LEU A 379 17.23 -4.59 17.94
C LEU A 379 18.59 -5.28 17.78
N ALA A 380 19.31 -4.98 16.70
CA ALA A 380 20.58 -5.64 16.37
C ALA A 380 21.60 -5.64 17.53
N TYR A 381 21.70 -4.53 18.30
CA TYR A 381 22.59 -4.44 19.46
C TYR A 381 22.17 -5.29 20.67
N GLN A 382 20.98 -5.90 20.63
CA GLN A 382 20.46 -6.81 21.66
C GLN A 382 20.67 -8.28 21.28
N LEU A 383 21.19 -8.55 20.08
CA LEU A 383 21.49 -9.90 19.62
C LEU A 383 22.83 -10.38 20.21
N THR A 384 22.91 -11.65 20.53
CA THR A 384 24.08 -12.34 21.05
C THR A 384 24.46 -13.51 20.15
N GLU A 385 25.62 -14.11 20.38
CA GLU A 385 26.03 -15.32 19.67
C GLU A 385 25.01 -16.47 19.75
N ASN A 386 24.22 -16.52 20.85
CA ASN A 386 23.17 -17.52 21.03
C ASN A 386 21.95 -17.31 20.10
N ASP A 387 21.84 -16.14 19.49
CA ASP A 387 20.76 -15.80 18.55
C ASP A 387 21.13 -16.10 17.09
N ILE A 388 22.39 -16.51 16.85
CA ILE A 388 22.88 -16.91 15.53
C ILE A 388 22.31 -18.30 15.18
N SER A 389 21.92 -18.46 13.92
CA SER A 389 21.41 -19.75 13.43
C SER A 389 22.38 -20.89 13.75
N PRO A 390 21.90 -22.04 14.30
CA PRO A 390 22.77 -23.19 14.56
C PRO A 390 23.34 -23.81 13.29
N TYR A 391 22.84 -23.42 12.12
CA TYR A 391 23.34 -23.87 10.81
C TYR A 391 24.50 -23.02 10.29
N THR A 392 24.82 -21.89 10.94
CA THR A 392 25.98 -21.05 10.59
C THR A 392 27.21 -21.62 11.28
N ALA A 393 28.28 -21.88 10.54
CA ALA A 393 29.53 -22.33 11.14
C ALA A 393 30.08 -21.21 12.07
N LYS A 394 30.52 -21.57 13.28
CA LYS A 394 31.04 -20.63 14.31
C LYS A 394 32.28 -19.80 13.88
N LYS A 395 32.61 -19.78 12.60
CA LYS A 395 33.79 -19.11 12.05
C LYS A 395 33.48 -18.02 11.01
N ASP A 396 32.21 -17.77 10.70
CA ASP A 396 31.82 -16.73 9.72
C ASP A 396 31.33 -15.46 10.43
#